data_3a0b68ade2f35572c4271a149411d5b6
#
_entry.id   3a0b68ade2f35572c4271a149411d5b6
#
_cell.length_a   1.000
_cell.length_b   1.000
_cell.length_c   1.000
_cell.angle_alpha   90.00
_cell.angle_beta   90.00
_cell.angle_gamma   90.00
#
_symmetry.space_group_name_H-M   'P 1'
#
loop_
_entity.id
_entity.type
_entity.pdbx_description
1 polymer ?
#
loop_
_entity_poly.entity_id
_entity_poly.type
_entity_poly.pdbx_seq_one_letter_code
_entity_poly.pdbx_strand_id
1 'polypeptide(L)'
;MIRKLLLILGISVASLANGQSLATATFAAGCFWCAEEAFEKVPGVVSVISGYTDGKTQKPSYEEVSSGRTGHTEAVEVKFDPGKVSYEKLLDVFWVNHDPSYTDRQFCDHGSQYRPGIYWHDEEQKRLADASRVKYGKLKTFKQPIVTPIVKASQFWPAEDYHQDYYKKNPVRYKVYSTGCGRYSRLDELWGKLRK
;
A
#
# COMPACT_ATOMS: atom_id res chain seq x y z
N MET A 1 -50.66 -2.22 57.47
CA MET A 1 -49.56 -2.92 56.74
C MET A 1 -49.36 -2.23 55.45
N ILE A 2 -48.31 -1.41 55.34
CA ILE A 2 -48.00 -0.62 54.13
C ILE A 2 -46.83 -1.35 53.40
N ARG A 3 -47.14 -1.90 52.20
CA ARG A 3 -46.13 -2.52 51.30
C ARG A 3 -45.38 -1.42 50.55
N LYS A 4 -44.12 -1.25 50.86
CA LYS A 4 -43.18 -0.38 50.07
C LYS A 4 -42.83 -1.10 48.77
N LEU A 5 -43.21 -0.54 47.65
CA LEU A 5 -42.82 -0.97 46.32
C LEU A 5 -41.46 -0.33 45.99
N LEU A 6 -40.37 -1.11 45.90
CA LEU A 6 -39.08 -0.65 45.41
C LEU A 6 -39.10 -0.68 43.86
N LEU A 7 -39.06 0.50 43.25
CA LEU A 7 -38.76 0.62 41.82
C LEU A 7 -37.24 0.49 41.62
N ILE A 8 -36.81 -0.58 40.98
CA ILE A 8 -35.42 -0.74 40.52
C ILE A 8 -35.32 -0.07 39.14
N LEU A 9 -34.67 1.09 39.09
CA LEU A 9 -34.37 1.80 37.87
C LEU A 9 -33.14 1.09 37.20
N GLY A 10 -33.40 0.28 36.18
CA GLY A 10 -32.38 -0.35 35.39
C GLY A 10 -31.68 0.69 34.50
N ILE A 11 -30.44 1.05 34.83
CA ILE A 11 -29.61 1.88 33.95
C ILE A 11 -29.06 0.99 32.84
N SER A 12 -29.64 1.13 31.63
CA SER A 12 -29.16 0.49 30.43
C SER A 12 -27.95 1.27 29.93
N VAL A 13 -26.71 0.73 30.15
CA VAL A 13 -25.50 1.28 29.60
C VAL A 13 -25.45 0.89 28.11
N ALA A 14 -25.87 1.79 27.25
CA ALA A 14 -25.66 1.63 25.81
C ALA A 14 -24.15 1.71 25.53
N SER A 15 -23.53 0.57 25.22
CA SER A 15 -22.14 0.51 24.73
C SER A 15 -22.11 1.17 23.35
N LEU A 16 -21.63 2.41 23.28
CA LEU A 16 -21.30 3.05 22.01
C LEU A 16 -20.11 2.28 21.42
N ALA A 17 -20.39 1.38 20.50
CA ALA A 17 -19.38 0.82 19.63
C ALA A 17 -18.84 1.97 18.77
N ASN A 18 -17.73 2.60 19.17
CA ASN A 18 -16.98 3.51 18.35
C ASN A 18 -16.45 2.71 17.15
N GLY A 19 -17.19 2.66 16.06
CA GLY A 19 -16.71 2.20 14.78
C GLY A 19 -15.60 3.15 14.32
N GLN A 20 -14.36 2.79 14.59
CA GLN A 20 -13.21 3.57 14.13
C GLN A 20 -13.24 3.61 12.60
N SER A 21 -13.28 4.80 12.02
CA SER A 21 -13.33 4.95 10.55
C SER A 21 -12.04 4.40 9.93
N LEU A 22 -12.20 3.63 8.85
CA LEU A 22 -11.05 3.14 8.09
C LEU A 22 -10.23 4.32 7.52
N ALA A 23 -8.92 4.17 7.57
CA ALA A 23 -7.99 5.10 6.93
C ALA A 23 -7.57 4.57 5.56
N THR A 24 -7.04 5.48 4.74
CA THR A 24 -6.57 5.20 3.37
C THR A 24 -5.09 5.49 3.27
N ALA A 25 -4.35 4.61 2.60
CA ALA A 25 -2.97 4.83 2.18
C ALA A 25 -2.82 4.45 0.70
N THR A 26 -1.93 5.13 -0.04
CA THR A 26 -1.69 4.82 -1.46
C THR A 26 -0.20 4.68 -1.71
N PHE A 27 0.19 3.55 -2.34
CA PHE A 27 1.58 3.19 -2.61
C PHE A 27 1.76 2.68 -4.04
N ALA A 28 2.87 3.05 -4.68
CA ALA A 28 3.34 2.47 -5.93
C ALA A 28 4.67 1.75 -5.67
N ALA A 29 4.77 0.48 -6.04
CA ALA A 29 5.93 -0.37 -5.77
C ALA A 29 6.33 -1.24 -6.98
N GLY A 30 6.14 -0.72 -8.20
CA GLY A 30 6.21 -1.46 -9.46
C GLY A 30 4.89 -2.19 -9.71
N CYS A 31 4.95 -3.40 -10.26
CA CYS A 31 3.76 -4.18 -10.55
C CYS A 31 2.80 -4.24 -9.36
N PHE A 32 1.58 -3.76 -9.57
CA PHE A 32 0.55 -3.67 -8.52
C PHE A 32 0.08 -5.03 -8.00
N TRP A 33 0.16 -6.13 -8.77
CA TRP A 33 -0.14 -7.47 -8.25
C TRP A 33 0.76 -7.85 -7.08
N CYS A 34 2.05 -7.46 -7.15
CA CYS A 34 3.01 -7.74 -6.07
C CYS A 34 2.81 -6.81 -4.86
N ALA A 35 2.42 -5.57 -5.12
CA ALA A 35 2.08 -4.62 -4.06
C ALA A 35 0.80 -5.05 -3.34
N GLU A 36 -0.25 -5.43 -4.07
CA GLU A 36 -1.51 -5.95 -3.53
C GLU A 36 -1.25 -7.16 -2.61
N GLU A 37 -0.53 -8.18 -3.09
CA GLU A 37 -0.14 -9.34 -2.26
C GLU A 37 0.57 -8.94 -0.97
N ALA A 38 1.49 -7.99 -1.04
CA ALA A 38 2.29 -7.59 0.12
C ALA A 38 1.45 -6.89 1.19
N PHE A 39 0.52 -6.02 0.79
CA PHE A 39 -0.31 -5.27 1.73
C PHE A 39 -1.50 -6.08 2.26
N GLU A 40 -2.11 -6.93 1.46
CA GLU A 40 -3.22 -7.78 1.91
C GLU A 40 -2.84 -8.76 3.02
N LYS A 41 -1.58 -9.14 3.09
CA LYS A 41 -1.06 -10.02 4.16
C LYS A 41 -0.86 -9.32 5.50
N VAL A 42 -1.06 -8.00 5.57
CA VAL A 42 -0.86 -7.23 6.79
C VAL A 42 -2.11 -7.30 7.68
N PRO A 43 -2.04 -7.87 8.89
CA PRO A 43 -3.17 -7.86 9.80
C PRO A 43 -3.63 -6.42 10.11
N GLY A 44 -4.92 -6.15 9.95
CA GLY A 44 -5.50 -4.81 10.11
C GLY A 44 -5.72 -4.08 8.78
N VAL A 45 -5.16 -4.54 7.68
CA VAL A 45 -5.58 -4.14 6.33
C VAL A 45 -6.93 -4.79 6.04
N VAL A 46 -7.87 -3.99 5.53
CA VAL A 46 -9.26 -4.39 5.26
C VAL A 46 -9.47 -4.69 3.78
N SER A 47 -8.89 -3.88 2.90
CA SER A 47 -8.89 -4.11 1.45
C SER A 47 -7.71 -3.44 0.79
N VAL A 48 -7.27 -4.00 -0.32
CA VAL A 48 -6.28 -3.43 -1.22
C VAL A 48 -6.86 -3.45 -2.61
N ILE A 49 -6.81 -2.33 -3.31
CA ILE A 49 -7.31 -2.19 -4.68
C ILE A 49 -6.13 -1.83 -5.57
N SER A 50 -5.85 -2.65 -6.57
CA SER A 50 -4.90 -2.33 -7.64
C SER A 50 -5.47 -1.26 -8.57
N GLY A 51 -4.65 -0.30 -8.99
CA GLY A 51 -5.12 0.80 -9.84
C GLY A 51 -4.01 1.72 -10.32
N TYR A 52 -4.41 2.90 -10.73
CA TYR A 52 -3.56 3.89 -11.40
C TYR A 52 -3.69 5.25 -10.72
N THR A 53 -2.58 5.96 -10.55
CA THR A 53 -2.57 7.31 -9.98
C THR A 53 -1.46 8.17 -10.57
N ASP A 54 -1.46 9.46 -10.23
CA ASP A 54 -0.41 10.43 -10.54
C ASP A 54 -0.15 10.62 -12.04
N GLY A 55 -1.19 10.41 -12.86
CA GLY A 55 -1.16 10.62 -14.31
C GLY A 55 -2.04 11.80 -14.74
N LYS A 56 -2.14 11.99 -16.06
CA LYS A 56 -2.82 13.14 -16.68
C LYS A 56 -4.17 12.81 -17.29
N THR A 57 -4.43 11.52 -17.57
CA THR A 57 -5.66 11.07 -18.20
C THR A 57 -6.70 10.69 -17.16
N GLN A 58 -7.99 10.81 -17.51
CA GLN A 58 -9.10 10.36 -16.69
C GLN A 58 -9.52 8.95 -17.08
N LYS A 59 -9.83 8.11 -16.09
CA LYS A 59 -10.29 6.72 -16.28
C LYS A 59 -9.44 5.96 -17.30
N PRO A 60 -8.10 5.92 -17.11
CA PRO A 60 -7.23 5.24 -18.04
C PRO A 60 -7.49 3.73 -18.05
N SER A 61 -7.34 3.08 -19.20
CA SER A 61 -7.30 1.62 -19.31
C SER A 61 -5.90 1.10 -19.04
N TYR A 62 -5.79 -0.21 -18.76
CA TYR A 62 -4.51 -0.89 -18.60
C TYR A 62 -3.60 -0.72 -19.82
N GLU A 63 -4.15 -0.86 -21.03
CA GLU A 63 -3.41 -0.71 -22.28
C GLU A 63 -2.84 0.70 -22.42
N GLU A 64 -3.60 1.72 -22.03
CA GLU A 64 -3.13 3.10 -22.07
C GLU A 64 -1.99 3.33 -21.06
N VAL A 65 -2.15 2.86 -19.82
CA VAL A 65 -1.11 3.01 -18.77
C VAL A 65 0.14 2.23 -19.15
N SER A 66 0.01 0.98 -19.56
CA SER A 66 1.14 0.12 -19.93
C SER A 66 1.92 0.64 -21.15
N SER A 67 1.27 1.46 -22.01
CA SER A 67 1.95 2.18 -23.08
C SER A 67 2.94 3.26 -22.60
N GLY A 68 2.89 3.65 -21.31
CA GLY A 68 3.73 4.69 -20.71
C GLY A 68 3.34 6.14 -21.06
N ARG A 69 2.25 6.37 -21.82
CA ARG A 69 1.90 7.69 -22.34
C ARG A 69 0.95 8.50 -21.46
N THR A 70 0.26 7.85 -20.52
CA THR A 70 -0.73 8.52 -19.64
C THR A 70 -0.11 9.30 -18.49
N GLY A 71 1.16 8.99 -18.16
CA GLY A 71 1.83 9.51 -16.98
C GLY A 71 1.40 8.84 -15.66
N HIS A 72 0.39 7.94 -15.69
CA HIS A 72 0.01 7.17 -14.50
C HIS A 72 1.08 6.16 -14.11
N THR A 73 1.10 5.84 -12.79
CA THR A 73 1.83 4.69 -12.27
C THR A 73 0.84 3.64 -11.78
N GLU A 74 1.22 2.37 -11.89
CA GLU A 74 0.57 1.29 -11.15
C GLU A 74 0.74 1.52 -9.66
N ALA A 75 -0.35 1.44 -8.91
CA ALA A 75 -0.40 1.70 -7.48
C ALA A 75 -1.46 0.83 -6.81
N VAL A 76 -1.41 0.80 -5.49
CA VAL A 76 -2.46 0.19 -4.66
C VAL A 76 -3.03 1.22 -3.70
N GLU A 77 -4.37 1.24 -3.58
CA GLU A 77 -5.07 1.93 -2.52
C GLU A 77 -5.39 0.93 -1.40
N VAL A 78 -4.89 1.21 -0.20
CA VAL A 78 -4.98 0.34 0.98
C VAL A 78 -5.97 0.97 1.96
N LYS A 79 -7.06 0.28 2.27
CA LYS A 79 -7.96 0.60 3.39
C LYS A 79 -7.55 -0.20 4.61
N PHE A 80 -7.32 0.46 5.73
CA PHE A 80 -6.86 -0.19 6.94
C PHE A 80 -7.55 0.34 8.19
N ASP A 81 -7.62 -0.50 9.22
CA ASP A 81 -8.13 -0.15 10.54
C ASP A 81 -6.97 0.41 11.38
N PRO A 82 -6.93 1.74 11.65
CA PRO A 82 -5.83 2.34 12.40
C PRO A 82 -5.75 1.89 13.86
N GLY A 83 -6.79 1.23 14.39
CA GLY A 83 -6.75 0.57 15.70
C GLY A 83 -6.03 -0.78 15.69
N LYS A 84 -5.78 -1.36 14.51
CA LYS A 84 -5.12 -2.66 14.36
C LYS A 84 -3.75 -2.58 13.71
N VAL A 85 -3.57 -1.64 12.79
CA VAL A 85 -2.30 -1.42 12.10
C VAL A 85 -2.06 0.07 11.91
N SER A 86 -0.85 0.54 12.20
CA SER A 86 -0.49 1.95 12.00
C SER A 86 -0.02 2.20 10.56
N TYR A 87 -0.07 3.47 10.13
CA TYR A 87 0.47 3.89 8.84
C TYR A 87 1.99 3.64 8.75
N GLU A 88 2.73 3.81 9.86
CA GLU A 88 4.17 3.49 9.92
C GLU A 88 4.43 2.01 9.62
N LYS A 89 3.56 1.10 10.08
CA LYS A 89 3.70 -0.32 9.73
C LYS A 89 3.49 -0.57 8.24
N LEU A 90 2.54 0.14 7.62
CA LEU A 90 2.36 0.07 6.16
C LEU A 90 3.58 0.64 5.41
N LEU A 91 4.19 1.72 5.92
CA LEU A 91 5.45 2.24 5.39
C LEU A 91 6.59 1.23 5.52
N ASP A 92 6.67 0.50 6.64
CA ASP A 92 7.67 -0.56 6.82
C ASP A 92 7.49 -1.67 5.75
N VAL A 93 6.25 -2.08 5.48
CA VAL A 93 5.93 -3.04 4.41
C VAL A 93 6.32 -2.47 3.04
N PHE A 94 5.99 -1.21 2.76
CA PHE A 94 6.32 -0.55 1.50
C PHE A 94 7.84 -0.56 1.23
N TRP A 95 8.64 -0.10 2.20
CA TRP A 95 10.09 0.05 2.01
C TRP A 95 10.78 -1.25 1.67
N VAL A 96 10.40 -2.35 2.30
CA VAL A 96 11.04 -3.66 2.07
C VAL A 96 10.48 -4.43 0.88
N ASN A 97 9.51 -3.87 0.17
CA ASN A 97 8.86 -4.49 -0.98
C ASN A 97 9.12 -3.80 -2.33
N HIS A 98 10.06 -2.83 -2.39
CA HIS A 98 10.48 -2.23 -3.65
C HIS A 98 11.99 -1.91 -3.64
N ASP A 99 12.55 -1.65 -4.81
CA ASP A 99 13.90 -1.10 -4.95
C ASP A 99 13.81 0.43 -4.97
N PRO A 100 14.28 1.11 -3.91
CA PRO A 100 14.13 2.56 -3.80
C PRO A 100 15.17 3.35 -4.60
N SER A 101 16.04 2.68 -5.33
CA SER A 101 17.13 3.31 -6.09
C SER A 101 16.75 3.64 -7.55
N TYR A 102 15.54 3.31 -7.99
CA TYR A 102 15.05 3.59 -9.34
C TYR A 102 13.85 4.54 -9.33
N THR A 103 13.76 5.35 -10.39
CA THR A 103 12.67 6.35 -10.57
C THR A 103 11.64 5.96 -11.62
N ASP A 104 11.96 5.00 -12.50
CA ASP A 104 11.20 4.70 -13.72
C ASP A 104 11.10 3.20 -14.01
N ARG A 105 11.35 2.36 -13.02
CA ARG A 105 11.26 0.89 -13.15
C ARG A 105 11.24 0.22 -11.80
N GLN A 106 10.83 -1.07 -11.79
CA GLN A 106 11.02 -1.98 -10.67
C GLN A 106 11.33 -3.40 -11.21
N PHE A 107 12.45 -3.97 -10.81
CA PHE A 107 12.90 -5.32 -11.19
C PHE A 107 12.96 -5.50 -12.72
N CYS A 108 12.11 -6.36 -13.30
CA CYS A 108 12.04 -6.58 -14.74
C CYS A 108 11.09 -5.61 -15.46
N ASP A 109 10.28 -4.85 -14.73
CA ASP A 109 9.31 -3.93 -15.31
C ASP A 109 9.94 -2.56 -15.53
N HIS A 110 9.95 -2.12 -16.78
CA HIS A 110 10.57 -0.86 -17.22
C HIS A 110 9.50 0.14 -17.67
N GLY A 111 9.73 1.40 -17.35
CA GLY A 111 8.86 2.52 -17.71
C GLY A 111 8.30 3.25 -16.49
N SER A 112 7.92 4.51 -16.71
CA SER A 112 7.40 5.39 -15.65
C SER A 112 6.12 4.86 -14.97
N GLN A 113 5.38 3.97 -15.65
CA GLN A 113 4.21 3.29 -15.10
C GLN A 113 4.55 2.31 -13.96
N TYR A 114 5.82 1.98 -13.76
CA TYR A 114 6.31 1.14 -12.67
C TYR A 114 7.17 1.90 -11.66
N ARG A 115 7.13 3.26 -11.69
CA ARG A 115 7.86 4.07 -10.72
C ARG A 115 7.34 3.84 -9.31
N PRO A 116 8.23 3.74 -8.30
CA PRO A 116 7.79 3.68 -6.91
C PRO A 116 7.33 5.05 -6.41
N GLY A 117 6.50 5.07 -5.37
CA GLY A 117 6.07 6.32 -4.74
C GLY A 117 5.19 6.11 -3.52
N ILE A 118 5.24 7.06 -2.59
CA ILE A 118 4.32 7.19 -1.46
C ILE A 118 3.41 8.38 -1.74
N TYR A 119 2.10 8.16 -1.76
CA TYR A 119 1.08 9.16 -2.04
C TYR A 119 0.32 9.48 -0.77
N TRP A 120 0.69 10.57 -0.10
CA TRP A 120 0.10 10.94 1.19
C TRP A 120 -1.26 11.65 1.04
N HIS A 121 -2.21 11.32 1.93
CA HIS A 121 -3.56 11.88 1.95
C HIS A 121 -3.72 13.05 2.92
N ASP A 122 -2.88 13.13 3.95
CA ASP A 122 -2.87 14.20 4.95
C ASP A 122 -1.44 14.53 5.42
N GLU A 123 -1.29 15.62 6.17
CA GLU A 123 0.01 16.11 6.63
C GLU A 123 0.70 15.15 7.61
N GLU A 124 -0.07 14.36 8.38
CA GLU A 124 0.50 13.36 9.28
C GLU A 124 1.10 12.20 8.49
N GLN A 125 0.41 11.71 7.45
CA GLN A 125 0.98 10.71 6.54
C GLN A 125 2.25 11.23 5.86
N LYS A 126 2.25 12.50 5.44
CA LYS A 126 3.45 13.14 4.88
C LYS A 126 4.62 13.12 5.86
N ARG A 127 4.37 13.59 7.08
CA ARG A 127 5.38 13.63 8.15
C ARG A 127 5.96 12.25 8.44
N LEU A 128 5.09 11.23 8.55
CA LEU A 128 5.49 9.84 8.82
C LEU A 128 6.24 9.23 7.64
N ALA A 129 5.81 9.51 6.40
CA ALA A 129 6.50 9.05 5.19
C ALA A 129 7.92 9.66 5.09
N ASP A 130 8.07 10.97 5.34
CA ASP A 130 9.38 11.64 5.35
C ASP A 130 10.29 11.06 6.44
N ALA A 131 9.77 10.85 7.65
CA ALA A 131 10.52 10.22 8.76
C ALA A 131 10.94 8.79 8.41
N SER A 132 10.06 8.02 7.76
CA SER A 132 10.36 6.65 7.33
C SER A 132 11.47 6.62 6.28
N ARG A 133 11.48 7.54 5.32
CA ARG A 133 12.57 7.66 4.33
C ARG A 133 13.92 7.90 5.00
N VAL A 134 13.97 8.74 6.04
CA VAL A 134 15.19 8.97 6.83
C VAL A 134 15.59 7.69 7.58
N LYS A 135 14.62 6.99 8.22
CA LYS A 135 14.83 5.71 8.91
C LYS A 135 15.46 4.69 7.98
N TYR A 136 14.84 4.44 6.83
CA TYR A 136 15.30 3.44 5.86
C TYR A 136 16.59 3.86 5.14
N GLY A 137 16.82 5.16 4.99
CA GLY A 137 18.10 5.70 4.53
C GLY A 137 19.28 5.36 5.42
N LYS A 138 19.06 5.24 6.74
CA LYS A 138 20.06 4.82 7.73
C LYS A 138 20.20 3.30 7.84
N LEU A 139 19.11 2.55 7.62
CA LEU A 139 19.06 1.09 7.77
C LEU A 139 19.55 0.35 6.52
N LYS A 140 19.52 0.98 5.35
CA LYS A 140 19.91 0.35 4.08
C LYS A 140 21.37 -0.09 4.06
N THR A 141 21.62 -1.25 3.46
CA THR A 141 22.97 -1.82 3.31
C THR A 141 23.58 -1.55 1.93
N PHE A 142 22.81 -1.07 0.97
CA PHE A 142 23.24 -0.73 -0.38
C PHE A 142 23.69 0.73 -0.48
N LYS A 143 24.57 1.03 -1.48
CA LYS A 143 25.19 2.36 -1.62
C LYS A 143 24.31 3.40 -2.31
N GLN A 144 23.44 2.96 -3.22
CA GLN A 144 22.59 3.84 -4.04
C GLN A 144 21.69 4.73 -3.15
N PRO A 145 21.38 5.96 -3.57
CA PRO A 145 20.47 6.81 -2.83
C PRO A 145 19.04 6.25 -2.87
N ILE A 146 18.25 6.60 -1.87
CA ILE A 146 16.79 6.43 -1.92
C ILE A 146 16.23 7.60 -2.74
N VAL A 147 15.64 7.29 -3.89
CA VAL A 147 15.07 8.29 -4.82
C VAL A 147 13.54 8.22 -4.91
N THR A 148 12.92 7.33 -4.15
CA THR A 148 11.45 7.16 -4.08
C THR A 148 10.77 8.47 -3.68
N PRO A 149 9.87 9.03 -4.51
CA PRO A 149 9.16 10.25 -4.21
C PRO A 149 8.09 10.06 -3.12
N ILE A 150 7.87 11.12 -2.35
CA ILE A 150 6.78 11.25 -1.39
C ILE A 150 5.99 12.48 -1.81
N VAL A 151 4.81 12.27 -2.39
CA VAL A 151 4.01 13.32 -3.03
C VAL A 151 2.57 13.28 -2.53
N LYS A 152 1.84 14.38 -2.69
CA LYS A 152 0.42 14.43 -2.35
C LYS A 152 -0.38 13.48 -3.24
N ALA A 153 -1.30 12.72 -2.64
CA ALA A 153 -2.19 11.85 -3.38
C ALA A 153 -3.04 12.66 -4.36
N SER A 154 -3.14 12.17 -5.58
CA SER A 154 -4.03 12.64 -6.62
C SER A 154 -5.19 11.64 -6.81
N GLN A 155 -5.99 11.81 -7.86
CA GLN A 155 -7.06 10.88 -8.18
C GLN A 155 -6.52 9.46 -8.37
N PHE A 156 -7.12 8.51 -7.67
CA PHE A 156 -6.89 7.08 -7.87
C PHE A 156 -7.99 6.50 -8.78
N TRP A 157 -7.57 5.68 -9.73
CA TRP A 157 -8.43 4.99 -10.68
C TRP A 157 -8.25 3.49 -10.47
N PRO A 158 -9.29 2.76 -9.99
CA PRO A 158 -9.22 1.31 -9.89
C PRO A 158 -8.90 0.66 -11.24
N ALA A 159 -8.01 -0.31 -11.24
CA ALA A 159 -7.76 -1.14 -12.41
C ALA A 159 -8.92 -2.12 -12.64
N GLU A 160 -8.93 -2.72 -13.80
CA GLU A 160 -9.96 -3.66 -14.24
C GLU A 160 -10.05 -4.88 -13.31
N ASP A 161 -11.22 -5.49 -13.20
CA ASP A 161 -11.51 -6.59 -12.25
C ASP A 161 -10.57 -7.80 -12.40
N TYR A 162 -10.05 -8.05 -13.61
CA TYR A 162 -9.12 -9.15 -13.84
C TYR A 162 -7.73 -8.91 -13.22
N HIS A 163 -7.41 -7.67 -12.84
CA HIS A 163 -6.19 -7.33 -12.11
C HIS A 163 -6.33 -7.47 -10.60
N GLN A 164 -7.55 -7.32 -10.06
CA GLN A 164 -7.79 -7.43 -8.64
C GLN A 164 -7.59 -8.87 -8.16
N ASP A 165 -6.92 -9.06 -7.03
CA ASP A 165 -6.59 -10.40 -6.46
C ASP A 165 -5.84 -11.31 -7.45
N TYR A 166 -5.04 -10.73 -8.36
CA TYR A 166 -4.43 -11.51 -9.44
C TYR A 166 -3.61 -12.69 -8.91
N TYR A 167 -2.86 -12.50 -7.84
CA TYR A 167 -2.05 -13.54 -7.22
C TYR A 167 -2.88 -14.70 -6.65
N LYS A 168 -4.15 -14.46 -6.25
CA LYS A 168 -5.11 -15.48 -5.80
C LYS A 168 -5.79 -16.17 -6.98
N LYS A 169 -6.23 -15.37 -7.97
CA LYS A 169 -6.96 -15.87 -9.15
C LYS A 169 -6.07 -16.64 -10.12
N ASN A 170 -4.78 -16.27 -10.21
CA ASN A 170 -3.81 -16.82 -11.16
C ASN A 170 -2.49 -17.23 -10.49
N PRO A 171 -2.49 -18.09 -9.45
CA PRO A 171 -1.32 -18.31 -8.57
C PRO A 171 -0.09 -18.84 -9.31
N VAL A 172 -0.29 -19.74 -10.27
CA VAL A 172 0.82 -20.33 -11.05
C VAL A 172 1.49 -19.25 -11.92
N ARG A 173 0.68 -18.51 -12.70
CA ARG A 173 1.18 -17.47 -13.60
C ARG A 173 1.85 -16.33 -12.82
N TYR A 174 1.23 -15.91 -11.71
CA TYR A 174 1.80 -14.92 -10.82
C TYR A 174 3.14 -15.37 -10.23
N LYS A 175 3.26 -16.62 -9.78
CA LYS A 175 4.50 -17.16 -9.23
C LYS A 175 5.61 -17.20 -10.28
N VAL A 176 5.32 -17.63 -11.50
CA VAL A 176 6.29 -17.63 -12.61
C VAL A 176 6.78 -16.22 -12.89
N TYR A 177 5.87 -15.25 -12.98
CA TYR A 177 6.18 -13.84 -13.20
C TYR A 177 7.03 -13.27 -12.05
N SER A 178 6.54 -13.29 -10.81
CA SER A 178 7.19 -12.64 -9.67
C SER A 178 8.56 -13.22 -9.34
N THR A 179 8.76 -14.53 -9.58
CA THR A 179 10.06 -15.20 -9.40
C THR A 179 10.99 -14.92 -10.59
N GLY A 180 10.49 -15.08 -11.83
CA GLY A 180 11.25 -14.86 -13.05
C GLY A 180 11.73 -13.40 -13.22
N CYS A 181 10.97 -12.46 -12.69
CA CYS A 181 11.30 -11.04 -12.63
C CYS A 181 12.50 -10.71 -11.72
N GLY A 182 13.02 -11.67 -10.97
CA GLY A 182 14.12 -11.46 -10.03
C GLY A 182 13.77 -10.63 -8.79
N ARG A 183 12.46 -10.35 -8.56
CA ARG A 183 11.98 -9.47 -7.50
C ARG A 183 12.49 -9.91 -6.13
N TYR A 184 12.27 -11.16 -5.76
CA TYR A 184 12.62 -11.64 -4.41
C TYR A 184 14.13 -11.63 -4.17
N SER A 185 14.93 -12.06 -5.15
CA SER A 185 16.39 -12.04 -5.06
C SER A 185 16.91 -10.62 -4.84
N ARG A 186 16.40 -9.67 -5.63
CA ARG A 186 16.80 -8.25 -5.50
C ARG A 186 16.38 -7.65 -4.16
N LEU A 187 15.18 -7.94 -3.68
CA LEU A 187 14.72 -7.46 -2.38
C LEU A 187 15.53 -8.06 -1.23
N ASP A 188 15.94 -9.31 -1.32
CA ASP A 188 16.82 -9.95 -0.31
C ASP A 188 18.23 -9.33 -0.32
N GLU A 189 18.76 -8.98 -1.50
CA GLU A 189 20.01 -8.24 -1.62
C GLU A 189 19.93 -6.85 -0.94
N LEU A 190 18.83 -6.12 -1.18
CA LEU A 190 18.65 -4.77 -0.67
C LEU A 190 18.35 -4.72 0.82
N TRP A 191 17.44 -5.57 1.28
CA TRP A 191 16.81 -5.44 2.59
C TRP A 191 17.12 -6.59 3.54
N GLY A 192 17.54 -7.75 3.02
CA GLY A 192 18.01 -8.89 3.81
C GLY A 192 17.15 -9.20 5.04
N LYS A 193 17.72 -9.02 6.24
CA LYS A 193 17.04 -9.30 7.51
C LYS A 193 15.82 -8.42 7.80
N LEU A 194 15.70 -7.25 7.17
CA LEU A 194 14.58 -6.33 7.38
C LEU A 194 13.27 -6.85 6.77
N ARG A 195 13.34 -7.87 5.91
CA ARG A 195 12.17 -8.53 5.29
C ARG A 195 11.61 -9.71 6.09
N LYS A 196 12.32 -10.15 7.13
CA LYS A 196 11.98 -11.35 7.92
C LYS A 196 11.09 -11.02 9.10
#